data_8db1f8ec49fa90551b95fe389a99aad7
#
_entry.id   8db1f8ec49fa90551b95fe389a99aad7
#
_cell.length_a   1.000
_cell.length_b   1.000
_cell.length_c   1.000
_cell.angle_alpha   90.00
_cell.angle_beta   90.00
_cell.angle_gamma   90.00
#
_symmetry.space_group_name_H-M   'P 1'
#
loop_
_entity.id
_entity.type
_entity.pdbx_description
1 polymer ?
#
loop_
_entity_poly.entity_id
_entity_poly.type
_entity_poly.pdbx_seq_one_letter_code
_entity_poly.pdbx_strand_id
1 'polypeptide(L)'
;DVVLATKFGNVRGEDGSRLGISGKPEYVRSACDASLKRLGVDHIDLYYQHRVDPNVPIEDTVGAMAELVEAGKVLFLGLSEAGPETIRRAHATHPISALQTEYSLWSRDPENELFSLIRELGIGFVAYSPLGRGFLTGSFQHYEDIPEDDFRHNQPRFMGENFEKNLQLVRKIENLAKQKDIMPGQLALAWVRAQGNDIVPIPGTTRTKHLKENVAAVDVKLSAEELQQIDAIFPMDVTAGDRYSDMSGVNI
;
A
#
# COMPACT_ATOMS: atom_id res chain seq x y z
N ASP A 1 -7.80 -18.51 -10.30
CA ASP A 1 -7.35 -17.35 -11.07
C ASP A 1 -6.83 -16.29 -10.11
N VAL A 2 -5.77 -15.59 -10.49
CA VAL A 2 -5.17 -14.49 -9.71
C VAL A 2 -5.04 -13.27 -10.61
N VAL A 3 -5.10 -12.07 -10.02
CA VAL A 3 -4.77 -10.81 -10.70
C VAL A 3 -3.28 -10.56 -10.54
N LEU A 4 -2.54 -10.55 -11.63
CA LEU A 4 -1.11 -10.32 -11.64
C LEU A 4 -0.83 -8.82 -11.74
N ALA A 5 -0.29 -8.23 -10.67
CA ALA A 5 0.07 -6.82 -10.64
C ALA A 5 1.59 -6.63 -10.50
N THR A 6 2.14 -5.72 -11.29
CA THR A 6 3.55 -5.30 -11.16
C THR A 6 3.69 -3.80 -11.34
N LYS A 7 4.90 -3.28 -11.10
CA LYS A 7 5.16 -1.84 -11.07
C LYS A 7 6.44 -1.48 -11.82
N PHE A 8 6.46 -0.28 -12.40
CA PHE A 8 7.66 0.41 -12.87
C PHE A 8 7.86 1.73 -12.10
N GLY A 9 8.92 2.43 -12.37
CA GLY A 9 9.19 3.77 -11.84
C GLY A 9 10.48 3.81 -11.02
N ASN A 10 10.65 2.89 -10.07
CA ASN A 10 11.90 2.78 -9.31
C ASN A 10 12.99 2.16 -10.19
N VAL A 11 13.93 2.99 -10.63
CA VAL A 11 15.05 2.55 -11.49
C VAL A 11 16.11 1.84 -10.65
N ARG A 12 16.57 0.67 -11.12
CA ARG A 12 17.62 -0.11 -10.52
C ARG A 12 18.79 -0.28 -11.46
N GLY A 13 20.00 -0.12 -10.92
CA GLY A 13 21.22 -0.49 -11.62
C GLY A 13 21.39 -2.01 -11.73
N GLU A 14 22.31 -2.48 -12.56
CA GLU A 14 22.64 -3.91 -12.70
C GLU A 14 23.14 -4.52 -11.38
N ASP A 15 23.78 -3.73 -10.55
CA ASP A 15 24.24 -4.06 -9.20
C ASP A 15 23.15 -3.98 -8.12
N GLY A 16 21.88 -3.66 -8.51
CA GLY A 16 20.75 -3.46 -7.60
C GLY A 16 20.68 -2.09 -6.93
N SER A 17 21.64 -1.19 -7.20
CA SER A 17 21.64 0.18 -6.68
C SER A 17 20.37 0.95 -7.07
N ARG A 18 20.01 1.93 -6.25
CA ARG A 18 18.86 2.82 -6.54
C ARG A 18 19.33 3.99 -7.38
N LEU A 19 18.78 4.11 -8.59
CA LEU A 19 19.11 5.17 -9.56
C LEU A 19 18.04 6.29 -9.62
N GLY A 20 17.05 6.24 -8.74
CA GLY A 20 15.96 7.23 -8.69
C GLY A 20 14.64 6.71 -9.27
N ILE A 21 13.82 7.66 -9.72
CA ILE A 21 12.48 7.41 -10.27
C ILE A 21 12.49 7.82 -11.74
N SER A 22 11.76 7.08 -12.60
CA SER A 22 11.54 7.46 -13.99
C SER A 22 10.11 7.17 -14.42
N GLY A 23 9.41 8.25 -14.83
CA GLY A 23 8.12 8.21 -15.51
C GLY A 23 8.23 8.36 -17.03
N LYS A 24 9.44 8.39 -17.58
CA LYS A 24 9.66 8.64 -19.03
C LYS A 24 9.03 7.55 -19.89
N PRO A 25 8.36 7.92 -20.99
CA PRO A 25 7.69 6.98 -21.90
C PRO A 25 8.56 5.79 -22.36
N GLU A 26 9.81 6.04 -22.70
CA GLU A 26 10.73 4.97 -23.09
C GLU A 26 11.03 3.99 -21.97
N TYR A 27 11.11 4.48 -20.71
CA TYR A 27 11.30 3.62 -19.55
C TYR A 27 10.03 2.83 -19.20
N VAL A 28 8.86 3.43 -19.32
CA VAL A 28 7.57 2.75 -19.14
C VAL A 28 7.49 1.50 -20.02
N ARG A 29 7.80 1.65 -21.31
CA ARG A 29 7.74 0.55 -22.29
C ARG A 29 8.79 -0.52 -22.00
N SER A 30 10.06 -0.12 -21.81
CA SER A 30 11.16 -1.06 -21.57
C SER A 30 10.99 -1.84 -20.24
N ALA A 31 10.48 -1.20 -19.19
CA ALA A 31 10.21 -1.83 -17.90
C ALA A 31 9.04 -2.83 -17.98
N CYS A 32 8.02 -2.55 -18.82
CA CYS A 32 6.94 -3.49 -19.09
C CYS A 32 7.46 -4.74 -19.78
N ASP A 33 8.21 -4.59 -20.88
CA ASP A 33 8.79 -5.72 -21.63
C ASP A 33 9.71 -6.58 -20.75
N ALA A 34 10.52 -5.93 -19.91
CA ALA A 34 11.34 -6.63 -18.93
C ALA A 34 10.52 -7.38 -17.88
N SER A 35 9.38 -6.82 -17.46
CA SER A 35 8.48 -7.47 -16.49
C SER A 35 7.79 -8.69 -17.10
N LEU A 36 7.25 -8.59 -18.30
CA LEU A 36 6.65 -9.71 -19.04
C LEU A 36 7.64 -10.86 -19.19
N LYS A 37 8.88 -10.54 -19.59
CA LYS A 37 9.95 -11.55 -19.72
C LYS A 37 10.30 -12.23 -18.39
N ARG A 38 10.42 -11.47 -17.29
CA ARG A 38 10.77 -12.04 -15.98
C ARG A 38 9.63 -12.88 -15.40
N LEU A 39 8.39 -12.47 -15.62
CA LEU A 39 7.20 -13.15 -15.13
C LEU A 39 6.83 -14.36 -16.00
N GLY A 40 7.30 -14.41 -17.26
CA GLY A 40 6.99 -15.49 -18.20
C GLY A 40 5.51 -15.52 -18.62
N VAL A 41 4.92 -14.34 -18.79
CA VAL A 41 3.50 -14.16 -19.14
C VAL A 41 3.35 -13.29 -20.39
N ASP A 42 2.22 -13.44 -21.08
CA ASP A 42 1.93 -12.69 -22.31
C ASP A 42 1.37 -11.31 -22.01
N HIS A 43 0.73 -11.13 -20.85
CA HIS A 43 0.19 -9.84 -20.38
C HIS A 43 0.27 -9.70 -18.87
N ILE A 44 0.14 -8.45 -18.40
CA ILE A 44 0.04 -8.06 -17.00
C ILE A 44 -1.38 -7.57 -16.77
N ASP A 45 -2.08 -8.11 -15.74
CA ASP A 45 -3.45 -7.66 -15.47
C ASP A 45 -3.48 -6.21 -14.99
N LEU A 46 -2.57 -5.81 -14.11
CA LEU A 46 -2.56 -4.46 -13.54
C LEU A 46 -1.13 -3.90 -13.45
N TYR A 47 -0.87 -2.83 -14.20
CA TYR A 47 0.45 -2.20 -14.29
C TYR A 47 0.46 -0.85 -13.60
N TYR A 48 1.31 -0.69 -12.58
CA TYR A 48 1.38 0.52 -11.77
C TYR A 48 2.60 1.37 -12.07
N GLN A 49 2.41 2.70 -12.07
CA GLN A 49 3.49 3.61 -11.75
C GLN A 49 3.74 3.59 -10.24
N HIS A 50 4.94 3.15 -9.78
CA HIS A 50 5.24 2.93 -8.36
C HIS A 50 5.39 4.22 -7.56
N ARG A 51 5.96 5.25 -8.19
CA ARG A 51 6.05 6.63 -7.68
C ARG A 51 5.90 7.58 -8.86
N VAL A 52 5.23 8.68 -8.63
CA VAL A 52 5.12 9.77 -9.61
C VAL A 52 6.51 10.36 -9.82
N ASP A 53 6.90 10.57 -11.08
CA ASP A 53 8.13 11.28 -11.42
C ASP A 53 7.84 12.78 -11.53
N PRO A 54 8.36 13.62 -10.63
CA PRO A 54 8.07 15.06 -10.65
C PRO A 54 8.65 15.78 -11.87
N ASN A 55 9.54 15.13 -12.60
CA ASN A 55 10.20 15.71 -13.79
C ASN A 55 9.54 15.32 -15.12
N VAL A 56 8.49 14.49 -15.08
CA VAL A 56 7.76 14.03 -16.26
C VAL A 56 6.27 14.33 -16.07
N PRO A 57 5.61 15.06 -16.99
CA PRO A 57 4.16 15.24 -16.91
C PRO A 57 3.45 13.89 -16.79
N ILE A 58 2.50 13.79 -15.89
CA ILE A 58 1.79 12.53 -15.66
C ILE A 58 1.08 12.03 -16.90
N GLU A 59 0.65 12.96 -17.76
CA GLU A 59 0.01 12.68 -19.03
C GLU A 59 0.92 11.92 -20.00
N ASP A 60 2.21 12.26 -20.04
CA ASP A 60 3.20 11.58 -20.89
C ASP A 60 3.44 10.15 -20.41
N THR A 61 3.53 9.97 -19.07
CA THR A 61 3.68 8.65 -18.45
C THR A 61 2.46 7.78 -18.72
N VAL A 62 1.25 8.31 -18.45
CA VAL A 62 -0.01 7.58 -18.63
C VAL A 62 -0.31 7.35 -20.10
N GLY A 63 0.05 8.27 -20.99
CA GLY A 63 -0.02 8.06 -22.43
C GLY A 63 0.78 6.84 -22.89
N ALA A 64 2.02 6.70 -22.41
CA ALA A 64 2.83 5.52 -22.70
C ALA A 64 2.27 4.23 -22.09
N MET A 65 1.64 4.31 -20.90
CA MET A 65 0.95 3.17 -20.32
C MET A 65 -0.29 2.77 -21.13
N ALA A 66 -1.04 3.72 -21.67
CA ALA A 66 -2.19 3.50 -22.53
C ALA A 66 -1.82 2.76 -23.82
N GLU A 67 -0.69 3.11 -24.44
CA GLU A 67 -0.15 2.38 -25.60
C GLU A 67 0.12 0.89 -25.27
N LEU A 68 0.52 0.57 -24.04
CA LEU A 68 0.71 -0.81 -23.62
C LEU A 68 -0.63 -1.57 -23.45
N VAL A 69 -1.69 -0.86 -23.10
CA VAL A 69 -3.05 -1.41 -23.09
C VAL A 69 -3.53 -1.69 -24.52
N GLU A 70 -3.35 -0.73 -25.44
CA GLU A 70 -3.69 -0.90 -26.85
C GLU A 70 -2.93 -2.07 -27.49
N ALA A 71 -1.66 -2.26 -27.08
CA ALA A 71 -0.82 -3.36 -27.55
C ALA A 71 -1.18 -4.73 -26.89
N GLY A 72 -2.13 -4.78 -25.95
CA GLY A 72 -2.54 -6.00 -25.23
C GLY A 72 -1.50 -6.53 -24.25
N LYS A 73 -0.47 -5.75 -23.93
CA LYS A 73 0.57 -6.12 -22.95
C LYS A 73 0.12 -5.91 -21.50
N VAL A 74 -0.84 -5.02 -21.28
CA VAL A 74 -1.40 -4.64 -19.99
C VAL A 74 -2.91 -4.57 -20.12
N LEU A 75 -3.66 -5.00 -19.12
CA LEU A 75 -5.13 -4.91 -19.15
C LEU A 75 -5.64 -3.66 -18.44
N PHE A 76 -5.08 -3.33 -17.28
CA PHE A 76 -5.53 -2.23 -16.43
C PHE A 76 -4.35 -1.41 -15.91
N LEU A 77 -4.59 -0.10 -15.71
CA LEU A 77 -3.58 0.84 -15.22
C LEU A 77 -3.82 1.21 -13.76
N GLY A 78 -2.72 1.43 -13.04
CA GLY A 78 -2.75 1.88 -11.66
C GLY A 78 -1.68 2.93 -11.34
N LEU A 79 -1.94 3.70 -10.30
CA LEU A 79 -0.98 4.63 -9.70
C LEU A 79 -0.67 4.23 -8.26
N SER A 80 0.48 4.63 -7.75
CA SER A 80 0.84 4.44 -6.35
C SER A 80 1.35 5.73 -5.74
N GLU A 81 0.84 6.09 -4.56
CA GLU A 81 1.20 7.30 -3.80
C GLU A 81 1.05 8.60 -4.63
N ALA A 82 0.06 8.64 -5.52
CA ALA A 82 -0.29 9.83 -6.28
C ALA A 82 -1.27 10.71 -5.49
N GLY A 83 -1.07 12.02 -5.56
CA GLY A 83 -1.96 13.01 -4.96
C GLY A 83 -3.22 13.26 -5.80
N PRO A 84 -4.22 13.96 -5.22
CA PRO A 84 -5.54 14.16 -5.86
C PRO A 84 -5.49 14.80 -7.24
N GLU A 85 -4.67 15.84 -7.42
CA GLU A 85 -4.54 16.53 -8.70
C GLU A 85 -3.91 15.62 -9.76
N THR A 86 -2.85 14.91 -9.40
CA THR A 86 -2.17 13.95 -10.27
C THR A 86 -3.11 12.83 -10.71
N ILE A 87 -3.93 12.30 -9.78
CA ILE A 87 -4.92 11.26 -10.08
C ILE A 87 -5.95 11.76 -11.10
N ARG A 88 -6.50 12.97 -10.93
CA ARG A 88 -7.46 13.55 -11.87
C ARG A 88 -6.89 13.71 -13.27
N ARG A 89 -5.68 14.25 -13.39
CA ARG A 89 -4.97 14.43 -14.66
C ARG A 89 -4.64 13.10 -15.33
N ALA A 90 -4.15 12.14 -14.56
CA ALA A 90 -3.88 10.79 -15.05
C ALA A 90 -5.15 10.11 -15.57
N HIS A 91 -6.23 10.14 -14.79
CA HIS A 91 -7.51 9.52 -15.16
C HIS A 91 -8.17 10.17 -16.37
N ALA A 92 -7.98 11.48 -16.55
CA ALA A 92 -8.43 12.19 -17.74
C ALA A 92 -7.66 11.81 -19.01
N THR A 93 -6.39 11.38 -18.89
CA THR A 93 -5.56 10.91 -20.00
C THR A 93 -5.94 9.50 -20.44
N HIS A 94 -6.07 8.58 -19.47
CA HIS A 94 -6.56 7.21 -19.67
C HIS A 94 -7.15 6.70 -18.34
N PRO A 95 -8.25 5.92 -18.36
CA PRO A 95 -8.85 5.39 -17.13
C PRO A 95 -7.84 4.69 -16.24
N ILE A 96 -7.72 5.16 -15.01
CA ILE A 96 -6.96 4.51 -13.93
C ILE A 96 -7.92 3.60 -13.17
N SER A 97 -7.56 2.32 -13.02
CA SER A 97 -8.41 1.31 -12.39
C SER A 97 -8.12 1.14 -10.90
N ALA A 98 -6.89 1.42 -10.47
CA ALA A 98 -6.52 1.24 -9.06
C ALA A 98 -5.53 2.30 -8.57
N LEU A 99 -5.72 2.76 -7.34
CA LEU A 99 -4.75 3.55 -6.57
C LEU A 99 -4.17 2.67 -5.45
N GLN A 100 -2.84 2.56 -5.38
CA GLN A 100 -2.18 1.85 -4.29
C GLN A 100 -1.49 2.84 -3.35
N THR A 101 -1.97 2.93 -2.11
CA THR A 101 -1.43 3.83 -1.08
C THR A 101 -1.36 3.12 0.27
N GLU A 102 -0.44 3.54 1.16
CA GLU A 102 -0.38 2.98 2.51
C GLU A 102 -1.67 3.25 3.27
N TYR A 103 -2.31 2.19 3.75
CA TYR A 103 -3.50 2.33 4.57
C TYR A 103 -3.61 1.21 5.60
N SER A 104 -3.81 1.60 6.84
CA SER A 104 -3.88 0.71 7.99
C SER A 104 -4.44 1.47 9.20
N LEU A 105 -4.61 0.80 10.33
CA LEU A 105 -5.01 1.43 11.60
C LEU A 105 -4.15 2.66 11.99
N TRP A 106 -2.89 2.69 11.60
CA TRP A 106 -1.97 3.77 11.95
C TRP A 106 -1.51 4.65 10.76
N SER A 107 -2.13 4.49 9.59
CA SER A 107 -1.91 5.32 8.39
C SER A 107 -3.26 5.58 7.77
N ARG A 108 -3.93 6.65 8.20
CA ARG A 108 -5.33 6.96 7.84
C ARG A 108 -5.46 8.16 6.89
N ASP A 109 -4.36 8.73 6.44
CA ASP A 109 -4.34 9.91 5.55
C ASP A 109 -5.29 9.80 4.32
N PRO A 110 -5.48 8.61 3.68
CA PRO A 110 -6.38 8.48 2.55
C PRO A 110 -7.85 8.81 2.84
N GLU A 111 -8.27 8.78 4.11
CA GLU A 111 -9.64 9.11 4.52
C GLU A 111 -9.98 10.60 4.34
N ASN A 112 -8.98 11.49 4.33
CA ASN A 112 -9.20 12.93 4.21
C ASN A 112 -9.80 13.32 2.86
N GLU A 113 -9.20 12.91 1.76
CA GLU A 113 -9.59 13.35 0.43
C GLU A 113 -9.60 12.22 -0.60
N LEU A 114 -8.61 11.29 -0.50
CA LEU A 114 -8.39 10.28 -1.54
C LEU A 114 -9.59 9.35 -1.69
N PHE A 115 -10.23 8.90 -0.61
CA PHE A 115 -11.37 7.98 -0.70
C PHE A 115 -12.57 8.61 -1.41
N SER A 116 -12.87 9.88 -1.16
CA SER A 116 -13.95 10.57 -1.87
C SER A 116 -13.63 10.70 -3.36
N LEU A 117 -12.41 11.09 -3.69
CA LEU A 117 -11.95 11.24 -5.07
C LEU A 117 -11.99 9.94 -5.86
N ILE A 118 -11.39 8.86 -5.33
CA ILE A 118 -11.33 7.59 -6.07
C ILE A 118 -12.72 6.99 -6.26
N ARG A 119 -13.64 7.16 -5.30
CA ARG A 119 -15.03 6.74 -5.43
C ARG A 119 -15.78 7.56 -6.48
N GLU A 120 -15.57 8.87 -6.55
CA GLU A 120 -16.08 9.74 -7.62
C GLU A 120 -15.64 9.24 -9.00
N LEU A 121 -14.37 8.81 -9.13
CA LEU A 121 -13.77 8.38 -10.39
C LEU A 121 -13.95 6.87 -10.68
N GLY A 122 -14.53 6.09 -9.78
CA GLY A 122 -14.70 4.64 -9.93
C GLY A 122 -13.37 3.86 -9.85
N ILE A 123 -12.39 4.37 -9.11
CA ILE A 123 -11.06 3.77 -8.93
C ILE A 123 -11.06 2.90 -7.68
N GLY A 124 -10.59 1.64 -7.77
CA GLY A 124 -10.39 0.77 -6.63
C GLY A 124 -9.17 1.17 -5.79
N PHE A 125 -9.23 0.91 -4.48
CA PHE A 125 -8.13 1.20 -3.56
C PHE A 125 -7.39 -0.05 -3.15
N VAL A 126 -6.06 -0.03 -3.24
CA VAL A 126 -5.18 -1.14 -2.84
C VAL A 126 -4.33 -0.68 -1.65
N ALA A 127 -4.65 -1.20 -0.46
CA ALA A 127 -3.99 -0.85 0.78
C ALA A 127 -2.68 -1.64 0.94
N TYR A 128 -1.53 -1.00 0.77
CA TYR A 128 -0.26 -1.65 1.11
C TYR A 128 0.10 -1.40 2.58
N SER A 129 0.98 -2.24 3.13
CA SER A 129 1.36 -2.26 4.55
C SER A 129 0.17 -2.26 5.52
N PRO A 130 -0.92 -3.02 5.25
CA PRO A 130 -2.14 -2.99 6.08
C PRO A 130 -1.90 -3.50 7.51
N LEU A 131 -0.78 -4.20 7.74
CA LEU A 131 -0.32 -4.67 9.05
C LEU A 131 0.75 -3.76 9.69
N GLY A 132 0.91 -2.52 9.19
CA GLY A 132 1.90 -1.59 9.72
C GLY A 132 3.32 -2.15 9.66
N ARG A 133 3.70 -2.80 8.56
CA ARG A 133 5.00 -3.47 8.40
C ARG A 133 5.24 -4.55 9.46
N GLY A 134 4.18 -5.22 9.91
CA GLY A 134 4.21 -6.26 10.92
C GLY A 134 3.99 -5.76 12.37
N PHE A 135 4.06 -4.47 12.64
CA PHE A 135 3.90 -3.94 14.00
C PHE A 135 2.51 -4.19 14.58
N LEU A 136 1.46 -4.02 13.76
CA LEU A 136 0.07 -4.24 14.16
C LEU A 136 -0.31 -5.72 14.39
N THR A 137 0.62 -6.64 14.18
CA THR A 137 0.42 -8.06 14.50
C THR A 137 0.76 -8.40 15.95
N GLY A 138 1.38 -7.47 16.70
CA GLY A 138 1.89 -7.73 18.06
C GLY A 138 3.19 -8.54 18.08
N SER A 139 3.86 -8.74 16.93
CA SER A 139 5.09 -9.53 16.87
C SER A 139 6.32 -8.84 17.48
N PHE A 140 6.27 -7.53 17.68
CA PHE A 140 7.36 -6.75 18.28
C PHE A 140 6.89 -6.20 19.63
N GLN A 141 7.48 -6.69 20.70
CA GLN A 141 7.21 -6.24 22.08
C GLN A 141 8.32 -5.32 22.62
N HIS A 142 9.53 -5.42 22.03
CA HIS A 142 10.71 -4.63 22.34
C HIS A 142 11.37 -4.18 21.04
N TYR A 143 12.11 -3.06 21.09
CA TYR A 143 12.86 -2.57 19.92
C TYR A 143 13.86 -3.59 19.41
N GLU A 144 14.45 -4.38 20.30
CA GLU A 144 15.43 -5.44 20.05
C GLU A 144 14.82 -6.65 19.31
N ASP A 145 13.49 -6.76 19.25
CA ASP A 145 12.81 -7.80 18.45
C ASP A 145 12.93 -7.54 16.94
N ILE A 146 13.32 -6.33 16.54
CA ILE A 146 13.58 -5.96 15.15
C ILE A 146 15.01 -6.38 14.81
N PRO A 147 15.25 -7.24 13.78
CA PRO A 147 16.60 -7.64 13.37
C PRO A 147 17.49 -6.44 13.04
N GLU A 148 18.78 -6.47 13.40
CA GLU A 148 19.71 -5.34 13.27
C GLU A 148 19.85 -4.82 11.83
N ASP A 149 19.72 -5.70 10.82
CA ASP A 149 19.79 -5.38 9.40
C ASP A 149 18.43 -4.97 8.79
N ASP A 150 17.38 -4.89 9.61
CA ASP A 150 16.04 -4.58 9.14
C ASP A 150 15.89 -3.07 8.87
N PHE A 151 15.27 -2.75 7.71
CA PHE A 151 15.07 -1.37 7.29
C PHE A 151 14.22 -0.54 8.28
N ARG A 152 13.42 -1.19 9.13
CA ARG A 152 12.57 -0.54 10.15
C ARG A 152 13.37 0.20 11.19
N HIS A 153 14.64 -0.18 11.47
CA HIS A 153 15.54 0.57 12.34
C HIS A 153 15.74 2.03 11.91
N ASN A 154 15.57 2.33 10.62
CA ASN A 154 15.74 3.66 10.06
C ASN A 154 14.40 4.38 9.77
N GLN A 155 13.28 3.85 10.29
CA GLN A 155 11.97 4.45 10.07
C GLN A 155 11.46 5.13 11.33
N PRO A 156 11.00 6.40 11.26
CA PRO A 156 10.65 7.20 12.44
C PRO A 156 9.65 6.54 13.39
N ARG A 157 8.67 5.79 12.87
CA ARG A 157 7.65 5.09 13.67
C ARG A 157 8.20 4.01 14.59
N PHE A 158 9.39 3.46 14.28
CA PHE A 158 9.99 2.34 14.99
C PHE A 158 11.16 2.78 15.89
N MET A 159 11.47 4.08 15.99
CA MET A 159 12.65 4.57 16.68
C MET A 159 12.30 5.22 18.03
N GLY A 160 13.14 4.93 19.03
CA GLY A 160 13.13 5.62 20.33
C GLY A 160 11.75 5.69 20.98
N GLU A 161 11.35 6.88 21.43
CA GLU A 161 10.06 7.10 22.08
C GLU A 161 8.85 6.81 21.18
N ASN A 162 8.99 6.92 19.85
CA ASN A 162 7.91 6.62 18.93
C ASN A 162 7.54 5.14 18.97
N PHE A 163 8.55 4.25 19.08
CA PHE A 163 8.31 2.81 19.23
C PHE A 163 7.42 2.53 20.45
N GLU A 164 7.77 3.07 21.62
CA GLU A 164 7.03 2.85 22.85
C GLU A 164 5.59 3.40 22.79
N LYS A 165 5.43 4.61 22.24
CA LYS A 165 4.10 5.22 22.05
C LYS A 165 3.22 4.36 21.14
N ASN A 166 3.78 3.91 20.02
CA ASN A 166 3.06 3.07 19.06
C ASN A 166 2.76 1.67 19.61
N LEU A 167 3.67 1.09 20.42
CA LEU A 167 3.44 -0.20 21.06
C LEU A 167 2.24 -0.16 22.03
N GLN A 168 2.00 0.96 22.71
CA GLN A 168 0.81 1.12 23.56
C GLN A 168 -0.50 1.02 22.76
N LEU A 169 -0.53 1.51 21.52
CA LEU A 169 -1.67 1.38 20.62
C LEU A 169 -1.88 -0.10 20.21
N VAL A 170 -0.78 -0.79 19.87
CA VAL A 170 -0.83 -2.22 19.52
C VAL A 170 -1.37 -3.07 20.66
N ARG A 171 -0.93 -2.85 21.90
CA ARG A 171 -1.44 -3.56 23.08
C ARG A 171 -2.95 -3.42 23.26
N LYS A 172 -3.54 -2.28 22.91
CA LYS A 172 -4.99 -2.10 22.93
C LYS A 172 -5.69 -2.96 21.86
N ILE A 173 -5.11 -3.06 20.67
CA ILE A 173 -5.61 -3.94 19.60
C ILE A 173 -5.48 -5.41 19.96
N GLU A 174 -4.38 -5.82 20.59
CA GLU A 174 -4.20 -7.19 21.09
C GLU A 174 -5.31 -7.57 22.06
N ASN A 175 -5.70 -6.65 22.96
CA ASN A 175 -6.78 -6.88 23.90
C ASN A 175 -8.14 -7.04 23.22
N LEU A 176 -8.46 -6.22 22.21
CA LEU A 176 -9.69 -6.35 21.42
C LEU A 176 -9.72 -7.66 20.61
N ALA A 177 -8.61 -7.99 19.96
CA ALA A 177 -8.47 -9.23 19.20
C ALA A 177 -8.67 -10.46 20.08
N LYS A 178 -8.09 -10.45 21.31
CA LYS A 178 -8.26 -11.51 22.30
C LYS A 178 -9.71 -11.68 22.75
N GLN A 179 -10.46 -10.58 22.94
CA GLN A 179 -11.88 -10.64 23.30
C GLN A 179 -12.72 -11.30 22.21
N LYS A 180 -12.29 -11.18 20.96
CA LYS A 180 -12.95 -11.74 19.77
C LYS A 180 -12.41 -13.12 19.36
N ASP A 181 -11.44 -13.64 20.10
CA ASP A 181 -10.73 -14.91 19.80
C ASP A 181 -10.12 -14.95 18.39
N ILE A 182 -9.48 -13.85 17.97
CA ILE A 182 -8.78 -13.72 16.71
C ILE A 182 -7.36 -13.15 16.90
N MET A 183 -6.53 -13.23 15.87
CA MET A 183 -5.20 -12.62 15.89
C MET A 183 -5.29 -11.09 15.67
N PRO A 184 -4.39 -10.28 16.29
CA PRO A 184 -4.35 -8.82 16.06
C PRO A 184 -4.24 -8.44 14.60
N GLY A 185 -3.43 -9.15 13.81
CA GLY A 185 -3.31 -8.94 12.36
C GLY A 185 -4.63 -9.18 11.61
N GLN A 186 -5.44 -10.15 12.05
CA GLN A 186 -6.77 -10.39 11.46
C GLN A 186 -7.74 -9.24 11.78
N LEU A 187 -7.68 -8.70 13.00
CA LEU A 187 -8.47 -7.53 13.37
C LEU A 187 -8.08 -6.32 12.52
N ALA A 188 -6.77 -6.07 12.34
CA ALA A 188 -6.26 -4.97 11.51
C ALA A 188 -6.71 -5.10 10.05
N LEU A 189 -6.64 -6.29 9.45
CA LEU A 189 -7.09 -6.54 8.08
C LEU A 189 -8.61 -6.42 7.94
N ALA A 190 -9.37 -6.93 8.90
CA ALA A 190 -10.83 -6.83 8.92
C ALA A 190 -11.28 -5.36 9.01
N TRP A 191 -10.58 -4.54 9.81
CA TRP A 191 -10.86 -3.11 9.91
C TRP A 191 -10.61 -2.40 8.57
N VAL A 192 -9.47 -2.65 7.90
CA VAL A 192 -9.20 -2.07 6.57
C VAL A 192 -10.30 -2.42 5.57
N ARG A 193 -10.75 -3.68 5.55
CA ARG A 193 -11.81 -4.13 4.66
C ARG A 193 -13.18 -3.53 4.99
N ALA A 194 -13.43 -3.22 6.26
CA ALA A 194 -14.69 -2.61 6.70
C ALA A 194 -14.85 -1.15 6.23
N GLN A 195 -13.77 -0.51 5.74
CA GLN A 195 -13.81 0.88 5.28
C GLN A 195 -14.46 1.04 3.88
N GLY A 196 -14.61 -0.05 3.12
CA GLY A 196 -15.30 -0.03 1.83
C GLY A 196 -15.13 -1.33 1.04
N ASN A 197 -16.11 -1.64 0.20
CA ASN A 197 -16.03 -2.78 -0.73
C ASN A 197 -15.07 -2.54 -1.90
N ASP A 198 -14.62 -1.32 -2.06
CA ASP A 198 -13.66 -0.83 -3.03
C ASP A 198 -12.21 -0.92 -2.53
N ILE A 199 -11.99 -1.42 -1.30
CA ILE A 199 -10.68 -1.47 -0.65
C ILE A 199 -10.16 -2.90 -0.53
N VAL A 200 -8.97 -3.15 -1.08
CA VAL A 200 -8.29 -4.46 -1.07
C VAL A 200 -6.96 -4.35 -0.32
N PRO A 201 -6.81 -4.94 0.88
CA PRO A 201 -5.52 -4.99 1.55
C PRO A 201 -4.59 -6.03 0.91
N ILE A 202 -3.30 -5.71 0.82
CA ILE A 202 -2.25 -6.59 0.29
C ILE A 202 -1.17 -6.91 1.34
N PRO A 203 -1.49 -7.73 2.37
CA PRO A 203 -0.53 -8.13 3.40
C PRO A 203 0.55 -9.04 2.82
N GLY A 204 1.81 -8.58 2.84
CA GLY A 204 2.96 -9.38 2.40
C GLY A 204 3.38 -10.41 3.45
N THR A 205 3.74 -11.64 3.01
CA THR A 205 4.32 -12.67 3.87
C THR A 205 5.17 -13.66 3.07
N THR A 206 6.16 -14.24 3.73
CA THR A 206 6.97 -15.36 3.22
C THR A 206 6.63 -16.69 3.91
N ARG A 207 5.66 -16.69 4.85
CA ARG A 207 5.31 -17.86 5.66
C ARG A 207 3.88 -18.32 5.38
N THR A 208 3.71 -19.59 5.03
CA THR A 208 2.37 -20.19 4.78
C THR A 208 1.41 -20.03 5.97
N LYS A 209 1.93 -20.10 7.20
CA LYS A 209 1.13 -19.86 8.42
C LYS A 209 0.47 -18.46 8.37
N HIS A 210 1.26 -17.42 8.15
CA HIS A 210 0.75 -16.04 8.08
C HIS A 210 -0.15 -15.80 6.87
N LEU A 211 0.10 -16.50 5.74
CA LEU A 211 -0.82 -16.45 4.60
C LEU A 211 -2.22 -16.96 4.99
N LYS A 212 -2.29 -18.10 5.68
CA LYS A 212 -3.58 -18.66 6.16
C LYS A 212 -4.28 -17.71 7.14
N GLU A 213 -3.52 -17.13 8.08
CA GLU A 213 -4.04 -16.15 9.04
C GLU A 213 -4.60 -14.91 8.33
N ASN A 214 -3.86 -14.36 7.36
CA ASN A 214 -4.27 -13.21 6.56
C ASN A 214 -5.54 -13.50 5.75
N VAL A 215 -5.63 -14.67 5.10
CA VAL A 215 -6.81 -15.07 4.33
C VAL A 215 -8.02 -15.23 5.25
N ALA A 216 -7.86 -15.82 6.43
CA ALA A 216 -8.95 -16.01 7.39
C ALA A 216 -9.54 -14.67 7.91
N ALA A 217 -8.82 -13.56 7.78
CA ALA A 217 -9.36 -12.22 8.10
C ALA A 217 -10.57 -11.84 7.23
N VAL A 218 -10.76 -12.50 6.07
CA VAL A 218 -11.93 -12.27 5.19
C VAL A 218 -13.25 -12.62 5.89
N ASP A 219 -13.23 -13.61 6.78
CA ASP A 219 -14.41 -14.09 7.49
C ASP A 219 -14.70 -13.30 8.77
N VAL A 220 -13.76 -12.46 9.22
CA VAL A 220 -13.93 -11.64 10.41
C VAL A 220 -14.92 -10.51 10.13
N LYS A 221 -16.03 -10.50 10.89
CA LYS A 221 -17.03 -9.43 10.87
C LYS A 221 -16.85 -8.54 12.08
N LEU A 222 -16.81 -7.23 11.85
CA LEU A 222 -16.76 -6.21 12.90
C LEU A 222 -18.13 -5.54 13.00
N SER A 223 -18.66 -5.43 14.22
CA SER A 223 -19.88 -4.67 14.49
C SER A 223 -19.59 -3.15 14.44
N ALA A 224 -20.64 -2.33 14.37
CA ALA A 224 -20.50 -0.88 14.43
C ALA A 224 -19.84 -0.41 15.74
N GLU A 225 -20.15 -1.07 16.85
CA GLU A 225 -19.57 -0.77 18.17
C GLU A 225 -18.08 -1.14 18.21
N GLU A 226 -17.69 -2.29 17.62
CA GLU A 226 -16.29 -2.70 17.51
C GLU A 226 -15.49 -1.73 16.65
N LEU A 227 -16.05 -1.29 15.53
CA LEU A 227 -15.42 -0.27 14.66
C LEU A 227 -15.22 1.05 15.42
N GLN A 228 -16.24 1.52 16.15
CA GLN A 228 -16.13 2.72 16.99
C GLN A 228 -15.05 2.59 18.07
N GLN A 229 -14.94 1.41 18.72
CA GLN A 229 -13.89 1.15 19.71
C GLN A 229 -12.49 1.20 19.08
N ILE A 230 -12.32 0.61 17.89
CA ILE A 230 -11.06 0.62 17.17
C ILE A 230 -10.71 2.05 16.76
N ASP A 231 -11.65 2.82 16.21
CA ASP A 231 -11.46 4.21 15.81
C ASP A 231 -11.12 5.12 16.99
N ALA A 232 -11.67 4.86 18.18
CA ALA A 232 -11.31 5.57 19.41
C ALA A 232 -9.87 5.28 19.89
N ILE A 233 -9.32 4.11 19.55
CA ILE A 233 -7.91 3.75 19.84
C ILE A 233 -6.98 4.38 18.82
N PHE A 234 -7.39 4.41 17.55
CA PHE A 234 -6.63 4.91 16.41
C PHE A 234 -7.34 6.10 15.72
N PRO A 235 -7.56 7.22 16.42
CA PRO A 235 -7.98 8.42 15.72
C PRO A 235 -6.92 8.82 14.69
N MET A 236 -7.29 9.66 13.74
CA MET A 236 -6.34 10.19 12.76
C MET A 236 -5.17 10.87 13.49
N ASP A 237 -3.97 10.74 12.92
CA ASP A 237 -2.73 11.34 13.44
C ASP A 237 -2.26 10.87 14.84
N VAL A 238 -2.80 9.76 15.36
CA VAL A 238 -2.39 9.23 16.66
C VAL A 238 -1.00 8.58 16.64
N THR A 239 -0.55 8.15 15.46
CA THR A 239 0.72 7.43 15.32
C THR A 239 1.91 8.35 15.46
N ALA A 240 2.85 8.00 16.32
CA ALA A 240 4.07 8.76 16.51
C ALA A 240 5.09 8.47 15.38
N GLY A 241 5.58 9.53 14.73
CA GLY A 241 6.58 9.47 13.67
C GLY A 241 6.00 9.29 12.27
N ASP A 242 6.74 9.79 11.29
CA ASP A 242 6.38 9.70 9.87
C ASP A 242 6.54 8.29 9.32
N ARG A 243 5.88 8.00 8.19
CA ARG A 243 5.95 6.71 7.48
C ARG A 243 7.36 6.39 6.98
N TYR A 244 8.07 7.42 6.54
CA TYR A 244 9.44 7.35 6.01
C TYR A 244 10.27 8.52 6.56
N SER A 245 11.59 8.37 6.55
CA SER A 245 12.52 9.47 6.85
C SER A 245 12.47 10.57 5.77
N ASP A 246 12.10 10.21 4.55
CA ASP A 246 11.85 11.13 3.43
C ASP A 246 10.44 10.89 2.88
N MET A 247 9.57 11.87 3.04
CA MET A 247 8.17 11.84 2.61
C MET A 247 7.97 12.46 1.23
N SER A 248 9.02 12.95 0.56
CA SER A 248 8.91 13.69 -0.71
C SER A 248 8.29 12.90 -1.87
N GLY A 249 8.28 11.57 -1.79
CA GLY A 249 7.68 10.69 -2.81
C GLY A 249 6.27 10.19 -2.46
N VAL A 250 5.57 10.85 -1.51
CA VAL A 250 4.26 10.42 -1.00
C VAL A 250 3.21 11.48 -1.34
N ASN A 251 2.09 11.06 -1.93
CA ASN A 251 0.95 11.91 -2.27
C ASN A 251 1.31 13.10 -3.20
N ILE A 252 2.10 12.83 -4.25
CA ILE A 252 2.55 13.82 -5.24
C ILE A 252 1.56 13.93 -6.42
#